data_62086c9bbb7cfea7d94de28d2bfa54ce
#
_entry.id   62086c9bbb7cfea7d94de28d2bfa54ce
#
_cell.length_a   1.000
_cell.length_b   1.000
_cell.length_c   1.000
_cell.angle_alpha   90.00
_cell.angle_beta   90.00
_cell.angle_gamma   90.00
#
_symmetry.space_group_name_H-M   'P 1'
#
loop_
_entity.id
_entity.type
_entity.pdbx_description
1 polymer ?
#
loop_
_entity_poly.entity_id
_entity_poly.type
_entity_poly.pdbx_seq_one_letter_code
_entity_poly.pdbx_strand_id
1 'polypeptide(L)'
;MAPIKISYVVSFSSQDPKYPAENLLSEDGIRPWLGCPKERSRQLSVELQLERAGPIGYVDVGNYGCAFLQIEVGRSSWPCDQPYLTLVPTVTLMTPADSKLDQNRCGVRMFKEADFSELTVGQKWDRVRLTCSQPFSPCSRFGLSFIRLRTPQEQEPDPPRPPLDTVGVSHASTSREEEQLRSCLWKLEGAAWSPAHLSRSAQMVLLAAGKQALRP
;
A
#
# COMPACT_ATOMS: atom_id res chain seq x y z
N MET A 1 11.97 0.41 10.58
CA MET A 1 10.84 -0.50 10.29
C MET A 1 11.06 -1.84 10.96
N ALA A 2 10.26 -2.20 11.96
CA ALA A 2 10.33 -3.50 12.64
C ALA A 2 9.11 -4.35 12.28
N PRO A 3 9.23 -5.68 12.17
CA PRO A 3 8.11 -6.56 11.94
C PRO A 3 7.18 -6.57 13.15
N ILE A 4 5.87 -6.57 12.91
CA ILE A 4 4.84 -6.72 13.93
C ILE A 4 4.37 -8.15 13.87
N LYS A 5 4.58 -8.91 14.96
CA LYS A 5 4.19 -10.30 15.02
C LYS A 5 2.70 -10.46 15.30
N ILE A 6 2.09 -11.42 14.62
CA ILE A 6 0.72 -11.84 14.85
C ILE A 6 0.77 -12.99 15.84
N SER A 7 -0.01 -12.88 16.92
CA SER A 7 0.00 -13.87 18.02
C SER A 7 -0.92 -15.04 17.73
N TYR A 8 -2.16 -14.77 17.34
CA TYR A 8 -3.15 -15.82 17.03
C TYR A 8 -4.32 -15.28 16.20
N VAL A 9 -5.09 -16.21 15.65
CA VAL A 9 -6.37 -15.91 14.97
C VAL A 9 -7.47 -15.81 16.00
N VAL A 10 -8.15 -14.68 16.06
CA VAL A 10 -9.26 -14.42 17.00
C VAL A 10 -10.53 -15.04 16.50
N SER A 11 -10.86 -14.81 15.25
CA SER A 11 -12.05 -15.30 14.59
C SER A 11 -11.86 -15.39 13.08
N PHE A 12 -12.65 -16.22 12.45
CA PHE A 12 -12.74 -16.30 10.99
C PHE A 12 -14.16 -16.68 10.59
N SER A 13 -14.59 -16.27 9.41
CA SER A 13 -15.92 -16.58 8.90
C SER A 13 -16.02 -18.00 8.32
N SER A 14 -14.96 -18.45 7.66
CA SER A 14 -14.89 -19.77 7.01
C SER A 14 -13.44 -20.19 6.78
N GLN A 15 -13.20 -21.51 6.79
CA GLN A 15 -11.90 -22.07 6.40
C GLN A 15 -12.03 -23.48 5.81
N ASP A 16 -11.10 -23.81 4.94
CA ASP A 16 -10.87 -25.19 4.51
C ASP A 16 -9.96 -25.88 5.54
N PRO A 17 -10.30 -27.10 6.04
CA PRO A 17 -9.45 -27.82 6.98
C PRO A 17 -8.01 -28.06 6.49
N LYS A 18 -7.78 -28.10 5.17
CA LYS A 18 -6.43 -28.23 4.58
C LYS A 18 -5.67 -26.90 4.52
N TYR A 19 -6.38 -25.79 4.56
CA TYR A 19 -5.86 -24.44 4.41
C TYR A 19 -6.46 -23.50 5.46
N PRO A 20 -6.19 -23.76 6.75
CA PRO A 20 -6.79 -23.06 7.86
C PRO A 20 -6.26 -21.61 7.98
N ALA A 21 -6.98 -20.78 8.77
CA ALA A 21 -6.64 -19.38 8.99
C ALA A 21 -5.29 -19.21 9.71
N GLU A 22 -4.87 -20.19 10.50
CA GLU A 22 -3.59 -20.23 11.19
C GLU A 22 -2.38 -20.23 10.24
N ASN A 23 -2.58 -20.57 8.96
CA ASN A 23 -1.53 -20.44 7.95
C ASN A 23 -1.07 -18.97 7.76
N LEU A 24 -1.92 -17.99 8.10
CA LEU A 24 -1.56 -16.58 8.06
C LEU A 24 -0.56 -16.16 9.16
N LEU A 25 -0.37 -17.00 10.19
CA LEU A 25 0.60 -16.77 11.25
C LEU A 25 2.02 -17.17 10.82
N SER A 26 2.13 -18.00 9.78
CA SER A 26 3.43 -18.43 9.26
C SER A 26 4.04 -17.34 8.39
N GLU A 27 5.29 -17.00 8.67
CA GLU A 27 6.05 -16.04 7.87
C GLU A 27 6.41 -16.58 6.48
N ASP A 28 6.38 -17.88 6.29
CA ASP A 28 6.83 -18.53 5.05
C ASP A 28 5.86 -18.29 3.87
N GLY A 29 4.58 -18.06 4.15
CA GLY A 29 3.55 -17.80 3.12
C GLY A 29 3.32 -18.94 2.13
N ILE A 30 3.79 -20.15 2.47
CA ILE A 30 3.77 -21.35 1.59
C ILE A 30 2.35 -21.90 1.45
N ARG A 31 1.57 -21.83 2.53
CA ARG A 31 0.21 -22.35 2.57
C ARG A 31 -0.78 -21.22 2.76
N PRO A 32 -1.73 -21.03 1.83
CA PRO A 32 -2.74 -19.99 1.96
C PRO A 32 -3.80 -20.38 3.02
N TRP A 33 -4.51 -19.36 3.53
CA TRP A 33 -5.83 -19.53 4.14
C TRP A 33 -6.87 -19.47 3.03
N LEU A 34 -7.77 -20.45 2.97
CA LEU A 34 -8.83 -20.53 1.98
C LEU A 34 -10.18 -20.78 2.64
N GLY A 35 -11.24 -20.25 2.05
CA GLY A 35 -12.61 -20.54 2.45
C GLY A 35 -13.00 -22.00 2.22
N CYS A 36 -13.98 -22.48 2.99
CA CYS A 36 -14.52 -23.82 2.88
C CYS A 36 -15.13 -24.05 1.49
N PRO A 37 -14.74 -25.11 0.76
CA PRO A 37 -15.26 -25.38 -0.58
C PRO A 37 -16.76 -25.71 -0.62
N LYS A 38 -17.34 -26.07 0.52
CA LYS A 38 -18.77 -26.38 0.67
C LYS A 38 -19.62 -25.11 0.88
N GLU A 39 -19.00 -24.03 1.34
CA GLU A 39 -19.66 -22.76 1.54
C GLU A 39 -19.62 -21.91 0.28
N ARG A 40 -20.77 -21.36 -0.08
CA ARG A 40 -20.89 -20.46 -1.24
C ARG A 40 -20.77 -18.98 -0.86
N SER A 41 -20.16 -18.70 0.29
CA SER A 41 -19.92 -17.31 0.68
C SER A 41 -18.99 -16.66 -0.32
N ARG A 42 -19.36 -15.47 -0.77
CA ARG A 42 -18.52 -14.65 -1.65
C ARG A 42 -17.63 -13.71 -0.87
N GLN A 43 -17.69 -13.77 0.43
CA GLN A 43 -16.93 -12.92 1.37
C GLN A 43 -16.36 -13.78 2.48
N LEU A 44 -15.10 -13.56 2.79
CA LEU A 44 -14.38 -14.15 3.91
C LEU A 44 -13.84 -13.04 4.80
N SER A 45 -13.86 -13.26 6.09
CA SER A 45 -13.24 -12.38 7.07
C SER A 45 -12.39 -13.17 8.04
N VAL A 46 -11.29 -12.60 8.46
CA VAL A 46 -10.41 -13.11 9.51
C VAL A 46 -9.99 -11.97 10.42
N GLU A 47 -9.96 -12.22 11.70
CA GLU A 47 -9.53 -11.29 12.73
C GLU A 47 -8.29 -11.84 13.42
N LEU A 48 -7.26 -11.01 13.48
CA LEU A 48 -5.93 -11.37 13.97
C LEU A 48 -5.60 -10.53 15.19
N GLN A 49 -4.99 -11.16 16.21
CA GLN A 49 -4.42 -10.50 17.37
C GLN A 49 -2.94 -10.30 17.15
N LEU A 50 -2.47 -9.07 17.34
CA LEU A 50 -1.05 -8.73 17.33
C LEU A 50 -0.43 -9.01 18.70
N GLU A 51 0.85 -9.36 18.73
CA GLU A 51 1.59 -9.63 19.97
C GLU A 51 1.65 -8.40 20.88
N ARG A 52 1.77 -7.22 20.30
CA ARG A 52 1.82 -5.93 21.00
C ARG A 52 1.03 -4.88 20.23
N ALA A 53 0.39 -4.00 20.99
CA ALA A 53 -0.24 -2.83 20.40
C ALA A 53 0.84 -1.86 19.89
N GLY A 54 0.76 -1.51 18.62
CA GLY A 54 1.72 -0.62 17.98
C GLY A 54 1.15 0.09 16.76
N PRO A 55 1.86 1.12 16.26
CA PRO A 55 1.49 1.78 15.01
C PRO A 55 1.83 0.87 13.83
N ILE A 56 0.92 0.81 12.86
CA ILE A 56 1.12 0.06 11.62
C ILE A 56 1.53 1.06 10.54
N GLY A 57 2.70 0.86 9.93
CA GLY A 57 3.20 1.70 8.84
C GLY A 57 3.14 1.03 7.48
N TYR A 58 3.25 -0.31 7.46
CA TYR A 58 3.24 -1.09 6.21
C TYR A 58 2.45 -2.38 6.40
N VAL A 59 1.69 -2.72 5.36
CA VAL A 59 0.95 -3.99 5.29
C VAL A 59 1.21 -4.64 3.93
N ASP A 60 1.80 -5.83 3.93
CA ASP A 60 1.98 -6.64 2.74
C ASP A 60 1.00 -7.82 2.80
N VAL A 61 0.20 -7.99 1.76
CA VAL A 61 -0.79 -9.07 1.67
C VAL A 61 -0.56 -9.88 0.41
N GLY A 62 -0.44 -11.18 0.57
CA GLY A 62 -0.43 -12.13 -0.54
C GLY A 62 -1.86 -12.53 -0.90
N ASN A 63 -2.27 -12.22 -2.13
CA ASN A 63 -3.57 -12.61 -2.65
C ASN A 63 -3.59 -14.10 -3.04
N TYR A 64 -4.74 -14.72 -2.89
CA TYR A 64 -5.03 -16.03 -3.48
C TYR A 64 -6.47 -16.03 -4.02
N GLY A 65 -6.67 -15.39 -5.17
CA GLY A 65 -7.95 -15.41 -5.87
C GLY A 65 -9.02 -14.45 -5.35
N CYS A 66 -8.70 -13.53 -4.42
CA CYS A 66 -9.64 -12.49 -3.99
C CYS A 66 -9.73 -11.38 -5.04
N ALA A 67 -10.94 -10.91 -5.33
CA ALA A 67 -11.16 -9.75 -6.18
C ALA A 67 -11.01 -8.43 -5.40
N PHE A 68 -11.48 -8.40 -4.16
CA PHE A 68 -11.43 -7.22 -3.30
C PHE A 68 -10.87 -7.56 -1.92
N LEU A 69 -10.21 -6.59 -1.32
CA LEU A 69 -9.69 -6.63 0.04
C LEU A 69 -9.99 -5.33 0.76
N GLN A 70 -10.39 -5.44 2.02
CA GLN A 70 -10.51 -4.34 2.98
C GLN A 70 -9.74 -4.71 4.23
N ILE A 71 -9.07 -3.74 4.86
CA ILE A 71 -8.34 -3.94 6.10
C ILE A 71 -8.88 -2.95 7.14
N GLU A 72 -9.25 -3.48 8.29
CA GLU A 72 -9.77 -2.72 9.41
C GLU A 72 -8.91 -2.99 10.66
N VAL A 73 -8.87 -2.04 11.56
CA VAL A 73 -8.10 -2.11 12.81
C VAL A 73 -8.98 -1.83 14.02
N GLY A 74 -8.60 -2.40 15.13
CA GLY A 74 -9.30 -2.25 16.39
C GLY A 74 -8.38 -2.46 17.58
N ARG A 75 -8.97 -2.47 18.77
CA ARG A 75 -8.27 -2.73 20.02
C ARG A 75 -9.00 -3.82 20.80
N SER A 76 -8.24 -4.73 21.38
CA SER A 76 -8.81 -5.82 22.21
C SER A 76 -9.55 -5.28 23.45
N SER A 77 -9.22 -4.06 23.88
CA SER A 77 -9.88 -3.37 24.99
C SER A 77 -11.24 -2.76 24.62
N TRP A 78 -11.61 -2.75 23.35
CA TRP A 78 -12.89 -2.21 22.93
C TRP A 78 -14.04 -3.15 23.26
N PRO A 79 -15.21 -2.62 23.60
CA PRO A 79 -16.41 -3.44 23.74
C PRO A 79 -16.79 -4.09 22.40
N CYS A 80 -17.47 -5.23 22.45
CA CYS A 80 -17.79 -6.05 21.27
C CYS A 80 -18.67 -5.34 20.22
N ASP A 81 -19.41 -4.34 20.63
CA ASP A 81 -20.29 -3.52 19.80
C ASP A 81 -19.58 -2.34 19.14
N GLN A 82 -18.32 -2.07 19.52
CA GLN A 82 -17.56 -0.99 18.90
C GLN A 82 -17.09 -1.38 17.51
N PRO A 83 -17.42 -0.59 16.46
CA PRO A 83 -17.01 -0.89 15.11
C PRO A 83 -15.50 -0.71 14.93
N TYR A 84 -14.89 -1.58 14.12
CA TYR A 84 -13.52 -1.42 13.68
C TYR A 84 -13.37 -0.18 12.81
N LEU A 85 -12.18 0.41 12.81
CA LEU A 85 -11.85 1.53 11.95
C LEU A 85 -11.17 1.02 10.66
N THR A 86 -11.54 1.60 9.55
CA THR A 86 -10.92 1.26 8.26
C THR A 86 -9.49 1.77 8.21
N LEU A 87 -8.52 0.86 8.10
CA LEU A 87 -7.11 1.17 7.83
C LEU A 87 -6.90 1.35 6.33
N VAL A 88 -7.27 0.33 5.54
CA VAL A 88 -7.21 0.38 4.08
C VAL A 88 -8.63 0.21 3.56
N PRO A 89 -9.18 1.19 2.81
CA PRO A 89 -10.48 1.06 2.19
C PRO A 89 -10.49 -0.10 1.18
N THR A 90 -11.66 -0.54 0.77
CA THR A 90 -11.78 -1.66 -0.17
C THR A 90 -11.01 -1.38 -1.46
N VAL A 91 -10.03 -2.24 -1.74
CA VAL A 91 -9.18 -2.17 -2.94
C VAL A 91 -9.41 -3.36 -3.85
N THR A 92 -9.24 -3.14 -5.15
CA THR A 92 -9.32 -4.20 -6.16
C THR A 92 -7.97 -4.92 -6.24
N LEU A 93 -7.99 -6.25 -6.09
CA LEU A 93 -6.83 -7.13 -6.26
C LEU A 93 -6.86 -7.86 -7.61
N MET A 94 -8.07 -8.21 -8.10
CA MET A 94 -8.27 -8.84 -9.41
C MET A 94 -9.41 -8.15 -10.13
N THR A 95 -9.25 -7.95 -11.43
CA THR A 95 -10.33 -7.46 -12.28
C THR A 95 -11.40 -8.52 -12.51
N PRO A 96 -12.62 -8.15 -12.94
CA PRO A 96 -13.62 -9.12 -13.34
C PRO A 96 -13.16 -10.08 -14.45
N ALA A 97 -12.31 -9.60 -15.38
CA ALA A 97 -11.74 -10.41 -16.45
C ALA A 97 -10.76 -11.44 -15.90
N ASP A 98 -9.81 -11.00 -15.06
CA ASP A 98 -8.85 -11.91 -14.39
C ASP A 98 -9.57 -12.99 -13.59
N SER A 99 -10.62 -12.62 -12.86
CA SER A 99 -11.40 -13.53 -12.04
C SER A 99 -12.14 -14.59 -12.87
N LYS A 100 -12.65 -14.24 -14.03
CA LYS A 100 -13.33 -15.17 -14.95
C LYS A 100 -12.36 -16.10 -15.67
N LEU A 101 -11.18 -15.61 -16.02
CA LEU A 101 -10.14 -16.37 -16.72
C LEU A 101 -9.20 -17.11 -15.76
N ASP A 102 -9.41 -16.96 -14.44
CA ASP A 102 -8.57 -17.55 -13.38
C ASP A 102 -7.08 -17.12 -13.47
N GLN A 103 -6.86 -15.89 -13.98
CA GLN A 103 -5.53 -15.30 -14.15
C GLN A 103 -5.20 -14.36 -12.99
N ASN A 104 -3.91 -14.08 -12.77
CA ASN A 104 -3.40 -13.15 -11.74
C ASN A 104 -3.89 -13.47 -10.31
N ARG A 105 -4.16 -14.74 -10.01
CA ARG A 105 -4.68 -15.17 -8.70
C ARG A 105 -3.75 -14.92 -7.55
N CYS A 106 -2.44 -15.06 -7.80
CA CYS A 106 -1.38 -14.96 -6.80
C CYS A 106 -0.60 -13.68 -7.03
N GLY A 107 -0.92 -12.64 -6.32
CA GLY A 107 -0.22 -11.37 -6.35
C GLY A 107 0.08 -10.87 -4.94
N VAL A 108 1.11 -10.03 -4.80
CA VAL A 108 1.41 -9.34 -3.55
C VAL A 108 0.96 -7.90 -3.68
N ARG A 109 0.19 -7.43 -2.71
CA ARG A 109 -0.18 -6.02 -2.58
C ARG A 109 0.46 -5.44 -1.34
N MET A 110 1.17 -4.34 -1.53
CA MET A 110 1.85 -3.61 -0.46
C MET A 110 1.11 -2.30 -0.24
N PHE A 111 0.81 -2.01 1.02
CA PHE A 111 0.18 -0.77 1.47
C PHE A 111 1.12 -0.05 2.42
N LYS A 112 1.14 1.26 2.34
CA LYS A 112 1.91 2.16 3.19
C LYS A 112 1.01 3.25 3.77
N GLU A 113 1.52 4.07 4.66
CA GLU A 113 0.75 5.11 5.33
C GLU A 113 -0.05 6.02 4.38
N ALA A 114 0.46 6.26 3.17
CA ALA A 114 -0.26 7.06 2.16
C ALA A 114 -1.54 6.39 1.62
N ASP A 115 -1.67 5.05 1.79
CA ASP A 115 -2.85 4.28 1.39
C ASP A 115 -3.83 4.11 2.56
N PHE A 116 -3.46 4.54 3.77
CA PHE A 116 -4.24 4.38 4.98
C PHE A 116 -5.20 5.55 5.20
N SER A 117 -6.28 5.26 5.92
CA SER A 117 -7.19 6.31 6.38
C SER A 117 -6.48 7.20 7.41
N GLU A 118 -6.59 8.53 7.25
CA GLU A 118 -5.95 9.52 8.13
C GLU A 118 -6.26 9.31 9.62
N LEU A 119 -7.47 8.84 9.94
CA LEU A 119 -7.91 8.58 11.30
C LEU A 119 -7.15 7.45 12.00
N THR A 120 -6.47 6.58 11.24
CA THR A 120 -5.84 5.37 11.77
C THR A 120 -4.31 5.46 11.81
N VAL A 121 -3.73 6.40 11.06
CA VAL A 121 -2.28 6.62 11.01
C VAL A 121 -1.76 7.11 12.37
N GLY A 122 -0.61 6.59 12.81
CA GLY A 122 0.05 6.98 14.05
C GLY A 122 -0.61 6.46 15.34
N GLN A 123 -1.78 5.86 15.26
CA GLN A 123 -2.44 5.22 16.41
C GLN A 123 -1.89 3.81 16.66
N LYS A 124 -2.04 3.33 17.90
CA LYS A 124 -1.63 1.97 18.30
C LYS A 124 -2.81 1.01 18.18
N TRP A 125 -2.58 -0.09 17.47
CA TRP A 125 -3.55 -1.14 17.20
C TRP A 125 -3.02 -2.49 17.66
N ASP A 126 -3.88 -3.34 18.15
CA ASP A 126 -3.55 -4.72 18.52
C ASP A 126 -4.49 -5.75 17.84
N ARG A 127 -5.51 -5.28 17.13
CA ARG A 127 -6.42 -6.10 16.34
C ARG A 127 -6.42 -5.65 14.88
N VAL A 128 -6.38 -6.63 13.97
CA VAL A 128 -6.48 -6.41 12.52
C VAL A 128 -7.53 -7.37 11.97
N ARG A 129 -8.51 -6.83 11.25
CA ARG A 129 -9.52 -7.60 10.51
C ARG A 129 -9.30 -7.43 9.02
N LEU A 130 -9.24 -8.56 8.33
CA LEU A 130 -9.16 -8.62 6.88
C LEU A 130 -10.48 -9.14 6.35
N THR A 131 -11.06 -8.41 5.42
CA THR A 131 -12.27 -8.82 4.70
C THR A 131 -11.94 -8.91 3.22
N CYS A 132 -12.03 -10.10 2.65
CA CYS A 132 -11.80 -10.35 1.24
C CYS A 132 -13.04 -10.95 0.57
N SER A 133 -13.22 -10.63 -0.71
CA SER A 133 -14.39 -11.10 -1.45
C SER A 133 -14.09 -11.45 -2.90
N GLN A 134 -14.88 -12.37 -3.46
CA GLN A 134 -14.80 -12.79 -4.86
C GLN A 134 -16.21 -12.91 -5.45
N PRO A 135 -16.80 -11.78 -5.89
CA PRO A 135 -18.16 -11.77 -6.46
C PRO A 135 -18.23 -12.26 -7.90
N PHE A 136 -17.11 -12.28 -8.63
CA PHE A 136 -17.08 -12.51 -10.07
C PHE A 136 -16.97 -13.99 -10.46
N SER A 137 -16.45 -14.83 -9.56
CA SER A 137 -16.26 -16.26 -9.80
C SER A 137 -16.79 -17.08 -8.61
N PRO A 138 -18.09 -17.48 -8.63
CA PRO A 138 -18.75 -18.10 -7.49
C PRO A 138 -18.21 -19.50 -7.14
N CYS A 139 -17.54 -20.17 -8.07
CA CYS A 139 -16.98 -21.51 -7.87
C CYS A 139 -15.47 -21.49 -7.56
N SER A 140 -14.83 -20.33 -7.63
CA SER A 140 -13.41 -20.21 -7.38
C SER A 140 -13.15 -20.17 -5.87
N ARG A 141 -12.18 -20.97 -5.42
CA ARG A 141 -11.66 -20.89 -4.05
C ARG A 141 -10.79 -19.65 -3.94
N PHE A 142 -10.99 -18.90 -2.89
CA PHE A 142 -10.23 -17.68 -2.64
C PHE A 142 -9.86 -17.50 -1.18
N GLY A 143 -8.91 -16.66 -0.92
CA GLY A 143 -8.38 -16.33 0.40
C GLY A 143 -7.07 -15.57 0.29
N LEU A 144 -6.21 -15.72 1.28
CA LEU A 144 -4.94 -14.99 1.37
C LEU A 144 -3.79 -15.97 1.59
N SER A 145 -2.64 -15.74 0.96
CA SER A 145 -1.45 -16.56 1.15
C SER A 145 -0.64 -16.15 2.38
N PHE A 146 -0.57 -14.85 2.67
CA PHE A 146 0.09 -14.33 3.86
C PHE A 146 -0.37 -12.90 4.18
N ILE A 147 -0.08 -12.46 5.38
CA ILE A 147 -0.09 -11.07 5.79
C ILE A 147 1.19 -10.76 6.56
N ARG A 148 1.81 -9.62 6.29
CA ARG A 148 2.97 -9.10 7.03
C ARG A 148 2.73 -7.65 7.40
N LEU A 149 2.98 -7.34 8.66
CA LEU A 149 2.78 -6.01 9.21
C LEU A 149 4.14 -5.47 9.68
N ARG A 150 4.38 -4.18 9.47
CA ARG A 150 5.60 -3.50 9.93
C ARG A 150 5.27 -2.14 10.52
N THR A 151 6.09 -1.73 11.48
CA THR A 151 6.01 -0.38 12.06
C THR A 151 6.38 0.68 11.02
N PRO A 152 5.93 1.92 11.21
CA PRO A 152 6.42 3.06 10.43
C PRO A 152 7.94 3.13 10.44
N GLN A 153 8.51 3.77 9.45
CA GLN A 153 9.91 4.13 9.46
C GLN A 153 10.09 5.25 10.50
N GLU A 154 10.91 5.02 11.52
CA GLU A 154 11.35 6.09 12.39
C GLU A 154 12.04 7.12 11.50
N GLN A 155 11.46 8.31 11.37
CA GLN A 155 12.18 9.45 10.85
C GLN A 155 13.21 9.79 11.92
N GLU A 156 14.50 9.64 11.63
CA GLU A 156 15.52 10.26 12.44
C GLU A 156 15.16 11.74 12.55
N PRO A 157 15.08 12.32 13.77
CA PRO A 157 14.85 13.74 13.90
C PRO A 157 15.95 14.46 13.10
N ASP A 158 15.52 15.34 12.17
CA ASP A 158 16.45 16.20 11.47
C ASP A 158 17.46 16.77 12.47
N PRO A 159 18.77 16.71 12.20
CA PRO A 159 19.77 17.28 13.11
C PRO A 159 19.38 18.73 13.38
N PRO A 160 19.42 19.17 14.66
CA PRO A 160 18.96 20.49 15.04
C PRO A 160 19.69 21.51 14.16
N ARG A 161 18.92 22.28 13.37
CA ARG A 161 19.47 23.41 12.63
C ARG A 161 20.14 24.33 13.63
N PRO A 162 21.41 24.72 13.41
CA PRO A 162 22.05 25.68 14.27
C PRO A 162 21.19 26.95 14.35
N PRO A 163 21.09 27.60 15.52
CA PRO A 163 20.32 28.83 15.66
C PRO A 163 20.82 29.86 14.66
N LEU A 164 19.92 30.40 13.87
CA LEU A 164 20.20 31.56 12.99
C LEU A 164 20.41 32.74 13.91
N ASP A 165 21.67 33.13 14.09
CA ASP A 165 22.01 34.43 14.65
C ASP A 165 21.42 35.52 13.77
N THR A 166 20.59 36.34 14.38
CA THR A 166 19.91 37.46 13.81
C THR A 166 20.93 38.59 13.50
N VAL A 167 21.45 38.64 12.28
CA VAL A 167 22.00 39.89 11.73
C VAL A 167 21.90 39.90 10.21
N GLY A 168 21.25 40.92 9.64
CA GLY A 168 21.53 41.47 8.33
C GLY A 168 20.71 40.97 7.16
N VAL A 169 19.71 41.77 6.80
CA VAL A 169 19.03 41.79 5.50
C VAL A 169 20.06 41.83 4.37
N SER A 170 20.08 40.80 3.51
CA SER A 170 20.51 40.97 2.12
C SER A 170 19.98 39.84 1.25
N HIS A 171 19.35 40.21 0.16
CA HIS A 171 18.85 39.42 -0.95
C HIS A 171 19.90 38.45 -1.51
N ALA A 172 19.82 37.15 -1.25
CA ALA A 172 20.63 36.16 -1.96
C ALA A 172 20.13 34.71 -1.78
N SER A 173 18.84 34.43 -1.98
CA SER A 173 18.32 33.01 -1.94
C SER A 173 17.76 32.52 -3.27
N THR A 174 17.71 33.30 -4.32
CA THR A 174 17.24 32.92 -5.66
C THR A 174 18.33 32.33 -6.56
N SER A 175 19.61 32.57 -6.28
CA SER A 175 20.69 32.18 -7.21
C SER A 175 21.10 30.70 -7.16
N ARG A 176 20.90 30.03 -6.05
CA ARG A 176 21.36 28.62 -5.86
C ARG A 176 20.43 27.59 -6.49
N GLU A 177 19.15 27.82 -6.48
CA GLU A 177 18.16 26.97 -7.17
C GLU A 177 18.20 27.21 -8.68
N GLU A 178 18.39 28.45 -9.13
CA GLU A 178 18.59 28.75 -10.54
C GLU A 178 19.91 28.17 -11.09
N GLU A 179 20.96 28.13 -10.29
CA GLU A 179 22.24 27.56 -10.68
C GLU A 179 22.16 26.00 -10.76
N GLN A 180 21.41 25.35 -9.86
CA GLN A 180 21.12 23.93 -9.95
C GLN A 180 20.25 23.58 -11.16
N LEU A 181 19.22 24.36 -11.44
CA LEU A 181 18.37 24.20 -12.64
C LEU A 181 19.16 24.41 -13.93
N ARG A 182 20.04 25.42 -13.99
CA ARG A 182 20.94 25.62 -15.12
C ARG A 182 21.93 24.48 -15.30
N SER A 183 22.50 23.94 -14.23
CA SER A 183 23.41 22.79 -14.29
C SER A 183 22.71 21.53 -14.79
N CYS A 184 21.44 21.32 -14.44
CA CYS A 184 20.63 20.22 -14.96
C CYS A 184 20.29 20.40 -16.45
N LEU A 185 19.98 21.62 -16.88
CA LEU A 185 19.72 21.96 -18.29
C LEU A 185 20.96 21.75 -19.17
N TRP A 186 22.15 22.19 -18.71
CA TRP A 186 23.41 21.98 -19.45
C TRP A 186 23.79 20.51 -19.62
N LYS A 187 23.44 19.63 -18.66
CA LYS A 187 23.63 18.18 -18.79
C LYS A 187 22.68 17.55 -19.80
N LEU A 188 21.53 18.17 -20.06
CA LEU A 188 20.57 17.71 -21.06
C LEU A 188 20.93 18.19 -22.48
N GLU A 189 21.59 19.34 -22.63
CA GLU A 189 22.04 19.86 -23.95
C GLU A 189 23.31 19.19 -24.47
N GLY A 190 24.14 18.60 -23.59
CA GLY A 190 25.37 17.88 -23.97
C GLY A 190 25.20 16.47 -24.53
N ALA A 191 24.01 15.90 -24.44
CA ALA A 191 23.69 14.63 -25.08
C ALA A 191 22.97 14.91 -26.41
N ALA A 192 23.65 14.67 -27.52
CA ALA A 192 23.10 14.76 -28.86
C ALA A 192 21.93 13.78 -29.03
N TRP A 193 20.74 14.24 -28.70
CA TRP A 193 19.50 13.46 -28.84
C TRP A 193 18.90 13.76 -30.22
N SER A 194 18.99 12.77 -31.10
CA SER A 194 18.26 12.78 -32.36
C SER A 194 16.74 12.72 -32.08
N PRO A 195 15.90 13.54 -32.75
CA PRO A 195 14.43 13.55 -32.54
C PRO A 195 13.73 12.23 -32.77
N ALA A 196 14.40 11.23 -33.34
CA ALA A 196 13.85 9.93 -33.68
C ALA A 196 13.56 9.00 -32.47
N HIS A 197 14.06 9.32 -31.29
CA HIS A 197 13.91 8.46 -30.08
C HIS A 197 12.87 8.97 -29.04
N LEU A 198 12.20 10.07 -29.32
CA LEU A 198 11.16 10.59 -28.44
C LEU A 198 9.82 9.91 -28.67
N SER A 199 9.13 9.53 -27.59
CA SER A 199 7.76 8.98 -27.69
C SER A 199 6.82 10.03 -28.32
N ARG A 200 5.76 9.56 -29.01
CA ARG A 200 4.77 10.43 -29.68
C ARG A 200 4.21 11.54 -28.77
N SER A 201 4.04 11.27 -27.47
CA SER A 201 3.57 12.23 -26.48
C SER A 201 4.60 13.34 -26.21
N ALA A 202 5.88 13.00 -26.14
CA ALA A 202 6.97 13.98 -25.91
C ALA A 202 7.16 14.88 -27.15
N GLN A 203 6.98 14.36 -28.35
CA GLN A 203 7.01 15.15 -29.60
C GLN A 203 5.85 16.15 -29.67
N MET A 204 4.66 15.79 -29.20
CA MET A 204 3.50 16.69 -29.15
C MET A 204 3.70 17.86 -28.18
N VAL A 205 4.32 17.61 -27.04
CA VAL A 205 4.62 18.66 -26.05
C VAL A 205 5.65 19.65 -26.58
N LEU A 206 6.71 19.19 -27.26
CA LEU A 206 7.70 20.04 -27.89
C LEU A 206 7.12 20.91 -29.01
N LEU A 207 6.22 20.36 -29.84
CA LEU A 207 5.54 21.12 -30.88
C LEU A 207 4.55 22.17 -30.33
N ALA A 208 3.92 21.90 -29.19
CA ALA A 208 3.05 22.85 -28.50
C ALA A 208 3.84 24.02 -27.88
N ALA A 209 4.98 23.71 -27.25
CA ALA A 209 5.86 24.75 -26.65
C ALA A 209 6.50 25.64 -27.69
N GLY A 210 6.91 25.09 -28.85
CA GLY A 210 7.49 25.89 -29.97
C GLY A 210 6.52 26.85 -30.63
N LYS A 211 5.19 26.59 -30.57
CA LYS A 211 4.16 27.48 -31.13
C LYS A 211 3.79 28.68 -30.23
N GLN A 212 4.11 28.60 -28.92
CA GLN A 212 3.88 29.71 -27.98
C GLN A 212 4.98 30.78 -28.00
N ALA A 213 6.18 30.46 -28.51
CA ALA A 213 7.30 31.38 -28.60
C ALA A 213 7.28 32.31 -29.85
N LEU A 214 6.28 32.20 -30.73
CA LEU A 214 6.15 32.97 -31.97
C LEU A 214 4.79 33.71 -32.04
N ARG A 215 4.46 34.47 -31.02
CA ARG A 215 3.44 35.52 -31.13
C ARG A 215 4.08 36.85 -30.67
N PRO A 216 4.10 37.86 -31.57
CA PRO A 216 4.55 39.18 -31.25
C PRO A 216 3.60 39.90 -30.31
#